data_ae2b86dd012ee8f6fd752abf0a102296
#
_entry.id   ae2b86dd012ee8f6fd752abf0a102296
#
_cell.length_a   1.000
_cell.length_b   1.000
_cell.length_c   1.000
_cell.angle_alpha   90.00
_cell.angle_beta   90.00
_cell.angle_gamma   90.00
#
_symmetry.space_group_name_H-M   'P 1'
#
loop_
_entity.id
_entity.type
_entity.pdbx_description
1 polymer ?
#
loop_
_entity_poly.entity_id
_entity_poly.type
_entity_poly.pdbx_seq_one_letter_code
_entity_poly.pdbx_strand_id
1 'polypeptide(L)'
;MDSGISLSYHKRLYAMLLAFIWLIVGCFIIFQYVREKDYKSENLNEQLQLCNIHVLQSLDEGNAADSYVLADGLPFDDLRLTVMDTLGNVIYDNRHQADSLENHAHRPEVSSALENGRGFHIRRISASDGHQYFYSATRGKSHIVRSAIPYSASLNDILKADRAFFWIMISISLLVSIVGFFATRTLGRTIERLNRYREQENLLREEQEKSRIKRQLTDNINHELKTPVASIQVCLETLLSGITLTESKKQELIERCYTHNERLRRLLEDVSLITRIEDGSNSIDREPVVINDLLDEIADEISIMPEGERFSLDIDFDKHVVVNGNQSLIGSIFRNLTENAISYSGGRTIFITLAEDNDDQCRIVFEDDGQGVDKDCLPRLFERFYRVDKGRSRSKGGTGLGLAIVKHAVLFHGGTISVTNRQTGGLRFEFTLKKKII
;
A
#
# COMPACT_ATOMS: atom_id res chain seq x y z
N MET A 1 -7.90 6.60 21.43
CA MET A 1 -8.88 5.56 21.75
C MET A 1 -9.60 5.19 20.47
N ASP A 2 -9.09 4.19 19.77
CA ASP A 2 -9.82 3.56 18.65
C ASP A 2 -9.40 2.10 18.63
N SER A 3 -10.05 1.32 19.52
CA SER A 3 -9.91 -0.13 19.57
C SER A 3 -10.85 -0.75 18.52
N GLY A 4 -10.69 -0.34 17.28
CA GLY A 4 -11.22 -1.06 16.16
C GLY A 4 -10.47 -2.38 16.05
N ILE A 5 -11.11 -3.49 16.47
CA ILE A 5 -10.63 -4.86 16.26
C ILE A 5 -10.33 -5.03 14.78
N SER A 6 -9.09 -4.74 14.38
CA SER A 6 -8.68 -5.01 13.00
C SER A 6 -8.59 -6.52 12.88
N LEU A 7 -9.66 -7.14 12.36
CA LEU A 7 -9.61 -8.55 11.99
C LEU A 7 -8.35 -8.78 11.16
N SER A 8 -7.54 -9.75 11.57
CA SER A 8 -6.36 -10.18 10.80
C SER A 8 -6.73 -10.37 9.32
N TYR A 9 -5.87 -9.94 8.41
CA TYR A 9 -6.11 -9.90 6.96
C TYR A 9 -6.72 -11.21 6.41
N HIS A 10 -6.23 -12.36 6.88
CA HIS A 10 -6.76 -13.68 6.46
C HIS A 10 -8.21 -13.92 6.90
N LYS A 11 -8.66 -13.38 8.05
CA LYS A 11 -10.04 -13.49 8.50
C LYS A 11 -10.99 -12.63 7.64
N ARG A 12 -10.57 -11.44 7.24
CA ARG A 12 -11.33 -10.58 6.32
C ARG A 12 -11.46 -11.24 4.94
N LEU A 13 -10.34 -11.75 4.41
CA LEU A 13 -10.33 -12.44 3.13
C LEU A 13 -11.25 -13.68 3.15
N TYR A 14 -11.16 -14.50 4.21
CA TYR A 14 -12.03 -15.66 4.37
C TYR A 14 -13.51 -15.26 4.46
N ALA A 15 -13.84 -14.24 5.26
CA ALA A 15 -15.22 -13.76 5.39
C ALA A 15 -15.81 -13.27 4.05
N MET A 16 -15.01 -12.54 3.24
CA MET A 16 -15.42 -12.12 1.89
C MET A 16 -15.65 -13.31 0.96
N LEU A 17 -14.73 -14.28 0.94
CA LEU A 17 -14.86 -15.49 0.12
C LEU A 17 -16.07 -16.31 0.55
N LEU A 18 -16.29 -16.47 1.84
CA LEU A 18 -17.44 -17.17 2.39
C LEU A 18 -18.76 -16.50 1.98
N ALA A 19 -18.88 -15.18 2.14
CA ALA A 19 -20.05 -14.43 1.74
C ALA A 19 -20.33 -14.58 0.23
N PHE A 20 -19.30 -14.53 -0.59
CA PHE A 20 -19.42 -14.70 -2.05
C PHE A 20 -19.88 -16.10 -2.45
N ILE A 21 -19.31 -17.16 -1.83
CA ILE A 21 -19.72 -18.55 -2.07
C ILE A 21 -21.20 -18.74 -1.71
N TRP A 22 -21.60 -18.29 -0.52
CA TRP A 22 -22.99 -18.47 -0.07
C TRP A 22 -23.99 -17.64 -0.88
N LEU A 23 -23.59 -16.46 -1.37
CA LEU A 23 -24.41 -15.67 -2.29
C LEU A 23 -24.65 -16.41 -3.61
N ILE A 24 -23.60 -16.96 -4.22
CA ILE A 24 -23.73 -17.75 -5.46
C ILE A 24 -24.60 -18.96 -5.25
N VAL A 25 -24.36 -19.71 -4.16
CA VAL A 25 -25.16 -20.89 -3.83
C VAL A 25 -26.62 -20.52 -3.61
N GLY A 26 -26.91 -19.45 -2.90
CA GLY A 26 -28.26 -18.94 -2.71
C GLY A 26 -28.97 -18.59 -4.01
N CYS A 27 -28.30 -17.83 -4.87
CA CYS A 27 -28.83 -17.51 -6.21
C CYS A 27 -29.10 -18.76 -7.05
N PHE A 28 -28.17 -19.73 -7.02
CA PHE A 28 -28.33 -20.97 -7.77
C PHE A 28 -29.47 -21.85 -7.23
N ILE A 29 -29.66 -21.95 -5.91
CA ILE A 29 -30.76 -22.65 -5.29
C ILE A 29 -32.10 -22.02 -5.72
N ILE A 30 -32.23 -20.69 -5.67
CA ILE A 30 -33.45 -20.00 -6.10
C ILE A 30 -33.72 -20.25 -7.59
N PHE A 31 -32.71 -20.13 -8.42
CA PHE A 31 -32.83 -20.38 -9.86
C PHE A 31 -33.30 -21.83 -10.14
N GLN A 32 -32.68 -22.80 -9.52
CA GLN A 32 -33.01 -24.22 -9.71
C GLN A 32 -34.42 -24.55 -9.18
N TYR A 33 -34.81 -23.93 -8.06
CA TYR A 33 -36.18 -24.10 -7.52
C TYR A 33 -37.24 -23.63 -8.51
N VAL A 34 -37.07 -22.45 -9.07
CA VAL A 34 -38.01 -21.89 -10.07
C VAL A 34 -38.05 -22.78 -11.30
N ARG A 35 -36.86 -23.10 -11.85
CA ARG A 35 -36.73 -23.94 -13.05
C ARG A 35 -37.35 -25.32 -12.89
N GLU A 36 -37.14 -25.96 -11.77
CA GLU A 36 -37.70 -27.32 -11.50
C GLU A 36 -39.22 -27.26 -11.41
N LYS A 37 -39.77 -26.23 -10.76
CA LYS A 37 -41.21 -26.04 -10.66
C LYS A 37 -41.84 -25.84 -12.04
N ASP A 38 -41.24 -25.01 -12.89
CA ASP A 38 -41.71 -24.75 -14.25
C ASP A 38 -41.64 -26.04 -15.08
N TYR A 39 -40.52 -26.75 -15.02
CA TYR A 39 -40.39 -28.03 -15.75
C TYR A 39 -41.41 -29.09 -15.30
N LYS A 40 -41.67 -29.25 -14.01
CA LYS A 40 -42.68 -30.18 -13.51
C LYS A 40 -44.10 -29.80 -13.95
N SER A 41 -44.40 -28.50 -13.99
CA SER A 41 -45.70 -28.01 -14.44
C SER A 41 -45.89 -28.19 -15.95
N GLU A 42 -44.86 -28.00 -16.76
CA GLU A 42 -44.89 -28.28 -18.20
C GLU A 42 -45.07 -29.75 -18.48
N ASN A 43 -44.31 -30.61 -17.78
CA ASN A 43 -44.43 -32.07 -17.95
C ASN A 43 -45.84 -32.58 -17.60
N LEU A 44 -46.44 -32.09 -16.51
CA LEU A 44 -47.81 -32.40 -16.15
C LEU A 44 -48.78 -31.90 -17.23
N ASN A 45 -48.59 -30.71 -17.75
CA ASN A 45 -49.40 -30.17 -18.82
C ASN A 45 -49.29 -31.01 -20.09
N GLU A 46 -48.11 -31.49 -20.49
CA GLU A 46 -47.92 -32.40 -21.62
C GLU A 46 -48.68 -33.72 -21.46
N GLN A 47 -48.68 -34.31 -20.31
CA GLN A 47 -49.46 -35.51 -20.01
C GLN A 47 -50.96 -35.27 -20.14
N LEU A 48 -51.45 -34.13 -19.62
CA LEU A 48 -52.88 -33.77 -19.76
C LEU A 48 -53.25 -33.44 -21.20
N GLN A 49 -52.36 -32.84 -21.97
CA GLN A 49 -52.60 -32.57 -23.40
C GLN A 49 -52.69 -33.83 -24.24
N LEU A 50 -51.84 -34.84 -23.92
CA LEU A 50 -51.95 -36.17 -24.55
C LEU A 50 -53.32 -36.78 -24.26
N CYS A 51 -53.78 -36.74 -23.02
CA CYS A 51 -55.14 -37.16 -22.68
C CYS A 51 -56.22 -36.40 -23.46
N ASN A 52 -56.10 -35.05 -23.57
CA ASN A 52 -57.05 -34.23 -24.33
C ASN A 52 -57.04 -34.57 -25.80
N ILE A 53 -55.90 -34.88 -26.42
CA ILE A 53 -55.74 -35.29 -27.81
C ILE A 53 -56.44 -36.63 -28.05
N HIS A 54 -56.25 -37.62 -27.17
CA HIS A 54 -56.94 -38.93 -27.30
C HIS A 54 -58.46 -38.78 -27.23
N VAL A 55 -58.97 -37.95 -26.32
CA VAL A 55 -60.40 -37.63 -26.27
C VAL A 55 -60.89 -36.94 -27.57
N LEU A 56 -60.15 -35.99 -28.12
CA LEU A 56 -60.48 -35.33 -29.38
C LEU A 56 -60.48 -36.32 -30.54
N GLN A 57 -59.57 -37.26 -30.62
CA GLN A 57 -59.53 -38.31 -31.65
C GLN A 57 -60.75 -39.20 -31.55
N SER A 58 -61.11 -39.64 -30.35
CA SER A 58 -62.31 -40.46 -30.11
C SER A 58 -63.58 -39.75 -30.52
N LEU A 59 -63.66 -38.44 -30.26
CA LEU A 59 -64.81 -37.60 -30.71
C LEU A 59 -64.85 -37.43 -32.22
N ASP A 60 -63.71 -37.25 -32.89
CA ASP A 60 -63.61 -37.14 -34.36
C ASP A 60 -63.97 -38.48 -35.04
N GLU A 61 -63.78 -39.62 -34.40
CA GLU A 61 -64.22 -40.95 -34.84
C GLU A 61 -65.72 -41.22 -34.64
N GLY A 62 -66.45 -40.27 -34.04
CA GLY A 62 -67.90 -40.35 -33.84
C GLY A 62 -68.31 -41.06 -32.55
N ASN A 63 -67.39 -41.35 -31.65
CA ASN A 63 -67.69 -41.91 -30.34
C ASN A 63 -68.26 -40.87 -29.39
N ALA A 64 -69.11 -41.24 -28.47
CA ALA A 64 -69.63 -40.38 -27.46
C ALA A 64 -68.50 -40.02 -26.44
N ALA A 65 -68.50 -38.82 -25.88
CA ALA A 65 -67.51 -38.38 -24.88
C ALA A 65 -67.43 -39.30 -23.68
N ASP A 66 -68.51 -39.94 -23.28
CA ASP A 66 -68.56 -40.94 -22.18
C ASP A 66 -67.78 -42.23 -22.50
N SER A 67 -67.67 -42.61 -23.74
CA SER A 67 -67.03 -43.87 -24.17
C SER A 67 -65.54 -43.93 -23.79
N TYR A 68 -64.83 -42.81 -23.85
CA TYR A 68 -63.41 -42.73 -23.48
C TYR A 68 -63.22 -42.88 -21.96
N VAL A 69 -64.06 -42.20 -21.19
CA VAL A 69 -63.98 -42.26 -19.70
C VAL A 69 -64.25 -43.69 -19.16
N LEU A 70 -65.09 -44.43 -19.89
CA LEU A 70 -65.50 -45.78 -19.52
C LEU A 70 -64.56 -46.90 -20.02
N ALA A 71 -63.87 -46.69 -21.13
CA ALA A 71 -63.09 -47.74 -21.81
C ALA A 71 -61.64 -47.87 -21.33
N ASP A 72 -60.91 -46.76 -21.17
CA ASP A 72 -59.44 -46.80 -20.93
C ASP A 72 -59.04 -46.36 -19.53
N GLY A 73 -59.98 -45.86 -18.72
CA GLY A 73 -59.65 -45.22 -17.45
C GLY A 73 -58.93 -43.88 -17.61
N LEU A 74 -59.10 -42.98 -16.68
CA LEU A 74 -58.41 -41.69 -16.71
C LEU A 74 -56.98 -41.84 -16.14
N PRO A 75 -56.00 -41.17 -16.70
CA PRO A 75 -54.60 -41.29 -16.22
C PRO A 75 -54.41 -40.76 -14.77
N PHE A 76 -55.44 -40.11 -14.25
CA PHE A 76 -55.46 -39.63 -12.83
C PHE A 76 -56.86 -39.91 -12.26
N ASP A 77 -56.96 -40.44 -11.06
CA ASP A 77 -58.19 -40.85 -10.37
C ASP A 77 -59.23 -39.69 -10.23
N ASP A 78 -58.71 -38.47 -10.10
CA ASP A 78 -59.51 -37.25 -9.86
C ASP A 78 -59.60 -36.32 -11.08
N LEU A 79 -59.27 -36.83 -12.29
CA LEU A 79 -59.30 -36.01 -13.49
C LEU A 79 -60.75 -35.60 -13.84
N ARG A 80 -60.96 -34.27 -13.90
CA ARG A 80 -62.15 -33.68 -14.47
C ARG A 80 -61.93 -33.41 -15.96
N LEU A 81 -62.83 -33.90 -16.78
CA LEU A 81 -62.81 -33.72 -18.21
C LEU A 81 -64.03 -32.93 -18.66
N THR A 82 -63.80 -31.88 -19.42
CA THR A 82 -64.82 -31.01 -19.96
C THR A 82 -64.65 -30.92 -21.48
N VAL A 83 -65.68 -31.24 -22.26
CA VAL A 83 -65.74 -31.06 -23.72
C VAL A 83 -66.59 -29.86 -24.02
N MET A 84 -66.17 -29.02 -24.93
CA MET A 84 -66.87 -27.79 -25.34
C MET A 84 -66.76 -27.59 -26.85
N ASP A 85 -67.68 -26.78 -27.39
CA ASP A 85 -67.60 -26.33 -28.77
C ASP A 85 -66.54 -25.25 -28.98
N THR A 86 -66.31 -24.82 -30.20
CA THR A 86 -65.35 -23.76 -30.55
C THR A 86 -65.75 -22.38 -30.05
N LEU A 87 -66.98 -22.20 -29.56
CA LEU A 87 -67.50 -20.98 -28.95
C LEU A 87 -67.36 -21.02 -27.38
N GLY A 88 -66.89 -22.13 -26.83
CA GLY A 88 -66.66 -22.32 -25.38
C GLY A 88 -67.92 -22.81 -24.61
N ASN A 89 -69.00 -23.22 -25.28
CA ASN A 89 -70.13 -23.78 -24.64
C ASN A 89 -69.83 -25.23 -24.26
N VAL A 90 -70.20 -25.63 -23.02
CA VAL A 90 -69.91 -26.96 -22.50
C VAL A 90 -70.90 -27.96 -23.09
N ILE A 91 -70.39 -29.01 -23.73
CA ILE A 91 -71.16 -30.12 -24.29
C ILE A 91 -71.22 -31.29 -23.32
N TYR A 92 -70.09 -31.55 -22.65
CA TYR A 92 -69.95 -32.66 -21.72
C TYR A 92 -68.99 -32.28 -20.56
N ASP A 93 -69.32 -32.72 -19.35
CA ASP A 93 -68.41 -32.65 -18.18
C ASP A 93 -68.66 -33.92 -17.35
N ASN A 94 -67.58 -34.62 -16.95
CA ASN A 94 -67.68 -35.88 -16.23
C ASN A 94 -68.04 -35.73 -14.75
N ARG A 95 -68.13 -34.49 -14.21
CA ARG A 95 -68.48 -34.20 -12.81
C ARG A 95 -69.73 -33.40 -12.61
N HIS A 96 -70.16 -32.62 -13.60
CA HIS A 96 -71.31 -31.72 -13.55
C HIS A 96 -72.18 -31.87 -14.79
N GLN A 97 -73.45 -31.53 -14.64
CA GLN A 97 -74.38 -31.50 -15.82
C GLN A 97 -73.97 -30.33 -16.74
N ALA A 98 -73.78 -30.57 -18.05
CA ALA A 98 -73.33 -29.60 -19.03
C ALA A 98 -74.19 -28.33 -19.04
N ASP A 99 -75.50 -28.49 -18.95
CA ASP A 99 -76.48 -27.35 -18.96
C ASP A 99 -76.36 -26.44 -17.74
N SER A 100 -75.71 -26.87 -16.65
CA SER A 100 -75.50 -26.06 -15.43
C SER A 100 -74.21 -25.23 -15.46
N LEU A 101 -73.39 -25.41 -16.48
CA LEU A 101 -72.09 -24.73 -16.60
C LEU A 101 -72.15 -23.52 -17.51
N GLU A 102 -71.55 -22.42 -17.07
CA GLU A 102 -71.40 -21.21 -17.86
C GLU A 102 -70.46 -21.44 -19.08
N ASN A 103 -70.50 -20.50 -20.07
CA ASN A 103 -69.57 -20.54 -21.18
C ASN A 103 -68.13 -20.36 -20.68
N HIS A 104 -67.19 -21.18 -21.19
CA HIS A 104 -65.81 -21.24 -20.77
C HIS A 104 -64.81 -20.51 -21.68
N ALA A 105 -65.27 -19.83 -22.78
CA ALA A 105 -64.38 -19.18 -23.77
C ALA A 105 -63.40 -18.19 -23.14
N HIS A 106 -63.81 -17.46 -22.09
CA HIS A 106 -62.98 -16.45 -21.42
C HIS A 106 -62.03 -17.02 -20.33
N ARG A 107 -62.00 -18.33 -20.14
CA ARG A 107 -61.08 -18.97 -19.19
C ARG A 107 -59.65 -18.90 -19.76
N PRO A 108 -58.62 -18.52 -18.98
CA PRO A 108 -57.26 -18.32 -19.50
C PRO A 108 -56.72 -19.51 -20.29
N GLU A 109 -56.90 -20.74 -19.77
CA GLU A 109 -56.49 -21.97 -20.43
C GLU A 109 -57.25 -22.21 -21.76
N VAL A 110 -58.52 -21.85 -21.80
CA VAL A 110 -59.37 -22.01 -23.02
C VAL A 110 -59.08 -20.92 -24.05
N SER A 111 -58.96 -19.67 -23.63
CA SER A 111 -58.58 -18.56 -24.48
C SER A 111 -57.23 -18.80 -25.15
N SER A 112 -56.23 -19.26 -24.36
CA SER A 112 -54.91 -19.65 -24.88
C SER A 112 -55.00 -20.85 -25.87
N ALA A 113 -55.89 -21.81 -25.59
CA ALA A 113 -56.11 -22.95 -26.49
C ALA A 113 -56.81 -22.51 -27.81
N LEU A 114 -57.71 -21.53 -27.78
CA LEU A 114 -58.33 -20.95 -28.95
C LEU A 114 -57.35 -20.22 -29.85
N GLU A 115 -56.41 -19.51 -29.25
CA GLU A 115 -55.41 -18.72 -30.00
C GLU A 115 -54.25 -19.59 -30.49
N ASN A 116 -53.68 -20.44 -29.60
CA ASN A 116 -52.43 -21.15 -29.84
C ASN A 116 -52.58 -22.67 -30.03
N GLY A 117 -53.83 -23.16 -30.04
CA GLY A 117 -54.13 -24.61 -30.07
C GLY A 117 -54.03 -25.34 -28.75
N ARG A 118 -53.32 -24.75 -27.77
CA ARG A 118 -53.14 -25.31 -26.43
C ARG A 118 -53.05 -24.22 -25.39
N GLY A 119 -53.48 -24.47 -24.18
CA GLY A 119 -53.34 -23.57 -23.05
C GLY A 119 -53.40 -24.33 -21.75
N PHE A 120 -52.73 -23.80 -20.72
CA PHE A 120 -52.80 -24.34 -19.34
C PHE A 120 -52.75 -23.21 -18.29
N HIS A 121 -53.25 -23.56 -17.10
CA HIS A 121 -53.18 -22.68 -15.97
C HIS A 121 -52.93 -23.47 -14.69
N ILE A 122 -51.83 -23.15 -14.00
CA ILE A 122 -51.27 -23.97 -12.91
C ILE A 122 -52.18 -23.98 -11.66
N ARG A 123 -52.83 -22.89 -11.34
CA ARG A 123 -53.62 -22.74 -10.13
C ARG A 123 -54.73 -21.74 -10.25
N ARG A 124 -55.94 -22.22 -10.53
CA ARG A 124 -57.11 -21.37 -10.66
C ARG A 124 -58.29 -21.94 -9.83
N ILE A 125 -59.06 -21.08 -9.17
CA ILE A 125 -60.24 -21.43 -8.45
C ILE A 125 -61.35 -21.72 -9.47
N SER A 126 -61.97 -22.88 -9.33
CA SER A 126 -63.12 -23.29 -10.15
C SER A 126 -64.38 -22.51 -9.68
N ALA A 127 -65.12 -21.95 -10.62
CA ALA A 127 -66.36 -21.24 -10.32
C ALA A 127 -67.52 -22.22 -9.95
N SER A 128 -67.41 -23.50 -10.33
CA SER A 128 -68.44 -24.49 -10.11
C SER A 128 -68.41 -25.13 -8.73
N ASP A 129 -67.25 -25.28 -8.08
CA ASP A 129 -67.07 -25.99 -6.82
C ASP A 129 -66.17 -25.29 -5.80
N GLY A 130 -65.56 -24.16 -6.17
CA GLY A 130 -64.73 -23.35 -5.30
C GLY A 130 -63.32 -23.95 -5.00
N HIS A 131 -62.98 -25.09 -5.57
CA HIS A 131 -61.68 -25.71 -5.40
C HIS A 131 -60.64 -25.19 -6.40
N GLN A 132 -59.38 -25.33 -6.05
CA GLN A 132 -58.28 -24.97 -6.94
C GLN A 132 -57.92 -26.15 -7.84
N TYR A 133 -57.68 -25.89 -9.13
CA TYR A 133 -57.33 -26.88 -10.11
C TYR A 133 -56.14 -26.45 -10.95
N PHE A 134 -55.38 -27.45 -11.42
CA PHE A 134 -54.49 -27.33 -12.57
C PHE A 134 -55.31 -27.63 -13.82
N TYR A 135 -55.37 -26.68 -14.75
CA TYR A 135 -56.15 -26.81 -15.98
C TYR A 135 -55.24 -26.94 -17.20
N SER A 136 -55.60 -27.85 -18.12
CA SER A 136 -55.02 -27.93 -19.45
C SER A 136 -56.10 -28.01 -20.48
N ALA A 137 -56.02 -27.24 -21.53
CA ALA A 137 -56.99 -27.21 -22.64
C ALA A 137 -56.30 -27.43 -23.98
N THR A 138 -56.93 -28.21 -24.86
CA THR A 138 -56.44 -28.50 -26.21
C THR A 138 -57.59 -28.30 -27.21
N ARG A 139 -57.33 -27.57 -28.28
CA ARG A 139 -58.26 -27.30 -29.37
C ARG A 139 -58.11 -28.34 -30.44
N GLY A 140 -59.22 -29.06 -30.76
CA GLY A 140 -59.38 -29.89 -31.94
C GLY A 140 -60.03 -29.14 -33.13
N LYS A 141 -60.50 -29.88 -34.15
CA LYS A 141 -61.14 -29.31 -35.34
C LYS A 141 -62.52 -28.72 -35.04
N SER A 142 -63.32 -29.42 -34.26
CA SER A 142 -64.71 -29.05 -33.95
C SER A 142 -64.98 -28.86 -32.46
N HIS A 143 -64.10 -29.36 -31.59
CA HIS A 143 -64.25 -29.34 -30.16
C HIS A 143 -62.97 -28.86 -29.44
N ILE A 144 -63.17 -28.39 -28.20
CA ILE A 144 -62.09 -28.10 -27.27
C ILE A 144 -62.25 -29.04 -26.09
N VAL A 145 -61.18 -29.73 -25.73
CA VAL A 145 -61.15 -30.59 -24.53
C VAL A 145 -60.31 -29.90 -23.46
N ARG A 146 -60.86 -29.81 -22.28
CA ARG A 146 -60.21 -29.29 -21.09
C ARG A 146 -60.14 -30.38 -20.01
N SER A 147 -58.97 -30.69 -19.60
CA SER A 147 -58.70 -31.53 -18.43
C SER A 147 -58.33 -30.66 -17.21
N ALA A 148 -58.76 -31.11 -16.03
CA ALA A 148 -58.47 -30.40 -14.80
C ALA A 148 -58.19 -31.38 -13.67
N ILE A 149 -57.08 -31.19 -12.95
CA ILE A 149 -56.73 -31.95 -11.76
C ILE A 149 -56.87 -31.05 -10.54
N PRO A 150 -57.59 -31.51 -9.46
CA PRO A 150 -57.71 -30.73 -8.24
C PRO A 150 -56.33 -30.48 -7.65
N TYR A 151 -56.07 -29.27 -7.20
CA TYR A 151 -54.82 -28.86 -6.58
C TYR A 151 -54.78 -29.43 -5.13
N SER A 152 -54.69 -30.76 -5.04
CA SER A 152 -54.62 -31.52 -3.80
C SER A 152 -53.22 -31.53 -3.18
N ALA A 153 -53.10 -32.05 -1.99
CA ALA A 153 -51.79 -32.22 -1.34
C ALA A 153 -50.84 -33.09 -2.18
N SER A 154 -51.38 -34.16 -2.84
CA SER A 154 -50.57 -35.02 -3.71
C SER A 154 -50.06 -34.31 -4.96
N LEU A 155 -50.88 -33.51 -5.64
CA LEU A 155 -50.45 -32.70 -6.77
C LEU A 155 -49.41 -31.64 -6.35
N ASN A 156 -49.60 -30.99 -5.21
CA ASN A 156 -48.64 -30.07 -4.67
C ASN A 156 -47.30 -30.73 -4.34
N ASP A 157 -47.31 -31.98 -3.88
CA ASP A 157 -46.08 -32.76 -3.63
C ASP A 157 -45.35 -33.17 -4.93
N ILE A 158 -46.08 -33.46 -5.99
CA ILE A 158 -45.50 -33.71 -7.34
C ILE A 158 -44.82 -32.44 -7.88
N LEU A 159 -45.45 -31.27 -7.69
CA LEU A 159 -44.93 -29.99 -8.15
C LEU A 159 -43.86 -29.38 -7.26
N LYS A 160 -43.62 -29.89 -6.05
CA LYS A 160 -42.53 -29.41 -5.18
C LYS A 160 -41.17 -29.79 -5.74
N ALA A 161 -40.24 -28.87 -5.58
CA ALA A 161 -38.84 -29.15 -5.92
C ALA A 161 -38.25 -30.25 -5.00
N ASP A 162 -37.33 -31.05 -5.54
CA ASP A 162 -36.69 -32.12 -4.82
C ASP A 162 -35.82 -31.62 -3.66
N ARG A 163 -36.15 -32.04 -2.44
CA ARG A 163 -35.38 -31.64 -1.25
C ARG A 163 -33.97 -32.23 -1.22
N ALA A 164 -33.73 -33.39 -1.84
CA ALA A 164 -32.42 -34.02 -1.88
C ALA A 164 -31.38 -33.08 -2.53
N PHE A 165 -31.77 -32.40 -3.62
CA PHE A 165 -30.92 -31.41 -4.29
C PHE A 165 -30.44 -30.33 -3.33
N PHE A 166 -31.31 -29.73 -2.51
CA PHE A 166 -30.95 -28.69 -1.55
C PHE A 166 -29.92 -29.19 -0.53
N TRP A 167 -30.12 -30.37 0.02
CA TRP A 167 -29.19 -30.94 0.99
C TRP A 167 -27.82 -31.23 0.40
N ILE A 168 -27.77 -31.74 -0.85
CA ILE A 168 -26.52 -31.94 -1.57
C ILE A 168 -25.77 -30.62 -1.76
N MET A 169 -26.46 -29.57 -2.23
CA MET A 169 -25.86 -28.26 -2.46
C MET A 169 -25.33 -27.63 -1.16
N ILE A 170 -26.10 -27.72 -0.07
CA ILE A 170 -25.67 -27.23 1.24
C ILE A 170 -24.44 -27.99 1.72
N SER A 171 -24.42 -29.34 1.58
CA SER A 171 -23.29 -30.17 2.00
C SER A 171 -22.01 -29.85 1.23
N ILE A 172 -22.10 -29.71 -0.09
CA ILE A 172 -20.96 -29.33 -0.93
C ILE A 172 -20.46 -27.92 -0.54
N SER A 173 -21.36 -26.97 -0.35
CA SER A 173 -21.04 -25.60 0.05
C SER A 173 -20.35 -25.55 1.42
N LEU A 174 -20.81 -26.35 2.37
CA LEU A 174 -20.17 -26.48 3.68
C LEU A 174 -18.75 -27.06 3.57
N LEU A 175 -18.59 -28.11 2.77
CA LEU A 175 -17.28 -28.75 2.53
C LEU A 175 -16.29 -27.73 1.92
N VAL A 176 -16.71 -27.00 0.87
CA VAL A 176 -15.89 -25.96 0.23
C VAL A 176 -15.53 -24.86 1.22
N SER A 177 -16.47 -24.45 2.09
CA SER A 177 -16.21 -23.44 3.13
C SER A 177 -15.17 -23.91 4.14
N ILE A 178 -15.21 -25.18 4.57
CA ILE A 178 -14.22 -25.77 5.48
C ILE A 178 -12.84 -25.81 4.83
N VAL A 179 -12.73 -26.29 3.59
CA VAL A 179 -11.47 -26.35 2.85
C VAL A 179 -10.90 -24.92 2.66
N GLY A 180 -11.74 -23.96 2.29
CA GLY A 180 -11.38 -22.56 2.16
C GLY A 180 -10.85 -21.96 3.46
N PHE A 181 -11.43 -22.33 4.61
CA PHE A 181 -10.95 -21.90 5.93
C PHE A 181 -9.51 -22.38 6.20
N PHE A 182 -9.24 -23.65 5.98
CA PHE A 182 -7.90 -24.20 6.18
C PHE A 182 -6.88 -23.63 5.20
N ALA A 183 -7.27 -23.47 3.93
CA ALA A 183 -6.40 -22.87 2.90
C ALA A 183 -6.03 -21.42 3.25
N THR A 184 -7.01 -20.56 3.58
CA THR A 184 -6.76 -19.17 3.94
C THR A 184 -5.97 -19.03 5.23
N ARG A 185 -6.19 -19.90 6.21
CA ARG A 185 -5.42 -19.95 7.46
C ARG A 185 -3.96 -20.30 7.22
N THR A 186 -3.69 -21.29 6.37
CA THR A 186 -2.32 -21.72 6.03
C THR A 186 -1.60 -20.61 5.25
N LEU A 187 -2.26 -20.05 4.24
CA LEU A 187 -1.71 -18.94 3.45
C LEU A 187 -1.40 -17.73 4.34
N GLY A 188 -2.33 -17.33 5.22
CA GLY A 188 -2.13 -16.23 6.15
C GLY A 188 -0.91 -16.42 7.05
N ARG A 189 -0.74 -17.64 7.62
CA ARG A 189 0.45 -17.96 8.43
C ARG A 189 1.75 -17.90 7.66
N THR A 190 1.73 -18.32 6.39
CA THR A 190 2.91 -18.26 5.53
C THR A 190 3.29 -16.81 5.21
N ILE A 191 2.31 -15.96 4.88
CA ILE A 191 2.54 -14.54 4.63
C ILE A 191 3.09 -13.83 5.88
N GLU A 192 2.53 -14.09 7.07
CA GLU A 192 3.03 -13.51 8.32
C GLU A 192 4.46 -13.94 8.64
N ARG A 193 4.83 -15.20 8.35
CA ARG A 193 6.21 -15.68 8.49
C ARG A 193 7.15 -14.96 7.53
N LEU A 194 6.79 -14.86 6.25
CA LEU A 194 7.58 -14.17 5.23
C LEU A 194 7.79 -12.69 5.58
N ASN A 195 6.76 -12.00 6.07
CA ASN A 195 6.90 -10.61 6.49
C ASN A 195 7.86 -10.46 7.68
N ARG A 196 7.79 -11.34 8.69
CA ARG A 196 8.73 -11.34 9.81
C ARG A 196 10.17 -11.62 9.36
N TYR A 197 10.40 -12.58 8.46
CA TYR A 197 11.73 -12.83 7.91
C TYR A 197 12.27 -11.61 7.16
N ARG A 198 11.44 -10.95 6.35
CA ARG A 198 11.83 -9.74 5.61
C ARG A 198 12.17 -8.58 6.56
N GLU A 199 11.40 -8.40 7.62
CA GLU A 199 11.67 -7.38 8.64
C GLU A 199 12.99 -7.65 9.39
N GLN A 200 13.23 -8.89 9.79
CA GLN A 200 14.50 -9.29 10.41
C GLN A 200 15.69 -9.10 9.45
N GLU A 201 15.54 -9.45 8.18
CA GLU A 201 16.60 -9.25 7.19
C GLU A 201 16.92 -7.75 6.99
N ASN A 202 15.91 -6.89 6.96
CA ASN A 202 16.09 -5.45 6.86
C ASN A 202 16.83 -4.89 8.10
N LEU A 203 16.44 -5.31 9.30
CA LEU A 203 17.12 -4.92 10.54
C LEU A 203 18.59 -5.37 10.56
N LEU A 204 18.85 -6.61 10.16
CA LEU A 204 20.22 -7.13 10.05
C LEU A 204 21.08 -6.37 9.03
N ARG A 205 20.50 -6.01 7.89
CA ARG A 205 21.19 -5.20 6.87
C ARG A 205 21.53 -3.81 7.40
N GLU A 206 20.60 -3.18 8.12
CA GLU A 206 20.81 -1.87 8.72
C GLU A 206 21.91 -1.92 9.80
N GLU A 207 21.93 -2.95 10.62
CA GLU A 207 22.96 -3.15 11.64
C GLU A 207 24.35 -3.43 11.01
N GLN A 208 24.39 -4.25 9.96
CA GLN A 208 25.62 -4.51 9.21
C GLN A 208 26.17 -3.24 8.54
N GLU A 209 25.31 -2.42 7.97
CA GLU A 209 25.72 -1.14 7.35
C GLU A 209 26.27 -0.18 8.41
N LYS A 210 25.61 -0.04 9.57
CA LYS A 210 26.12 0.76 10.70
C LYS A 210 27.49 0.24 11.18
N SER A 211 27.64 -1.07 11.31
CA SER A 211 28.90 -1.70 11.72
C SER A 211 30.01 -1.47 10.70
N ARG A 212 29.69 -1.56 9.40
CA ARG A 212 30.63 -1.29 8.30
C ARG A 212 31.11 0.15 8.31
N ILE A 213 30.19 1.11 8.46
CA ILE A 213 30.53 2.55 8.55
C ILE A 213 31.42 2.81 9.75
N LYS A 214 31.10 2.24 10.91
CA LYS A 214 31.91 2.38 12.15
C LYS A 214 33.32 1.81 11.98
N ARG A 215 33.45 0.64 11.35
CA ARG A 215 34.77 0.03 11.07
C ARG A 215 35.58 0.89 10.12
N GLN A 216 34.99 1.36 9.03
CA GLN A 216 35.64 2.23 8.07
C GLN A 216 36.12 3.54 8.70
N LEU A 217 35.32 4.12 9.61
CA LEU A 217 35.69 5.29 10.41
C LEU A 217 36.94 5.00 11.26
N THR A 218 36.94 3.88 11.99
CA THR A 218 38.06 3.48 12.85
C THR A 218 39.33 3.27 12.05
N ASP A 219 39.26 2.60 10.90
CA ASP A 219 40.40 2.34 10.04
C ASP A 219 41.01 3.63 9.50
N ASN A 220 40.17 4.56 9.05
CA ASN A 220 40.59 5.87 8.56
C ASN A 220 41.23 6.73 9.67
N ILE A 221 40.65 6.72 10.87
CA ILE A 221 41.25 7.42 12.03
C ILE A 221 42.64 6.87 12.33
N ASN A 222 42.79 5.55 12.40
CA ASN A 222 44.09 4.93 12.68
C ASN A 222 45.14 5.32 11.63
N HIS A 223 44.76 5.37 10.36
CA HIS A 223 45.65 5.80 9.27
C HIS A 223 46.07 7.28 9.42
N GLU A 224 45.12 8.17 9.71
CA GLU A 224 45.39 9.61 9.84
C GLU A 224 46.14 9.96 11.15
N LEU A 225 46.01 9.13 12.23
CA LEU A 225 46.81 9.25 13.44
C LEU A 225 48.26 8.76 13.27
N LYS A 226 48.44 7.62 12.55
CA LYS A 226 49.75 7.00 12.40
C LYS A 226 50.76 7.92 11.69
N THR A 227 50.34 8.70 10.73
CA THR A 227 51.22 9.59 9.95
C THR A 227 51.85 10.69 10.77
N PRO A 228 51.12 11.55 11.52
CA PRO A 228 51.73 12.60 12.35
C PRO A 228 52.56 12.01 13.48
N VAL A 229 52.11 10.90 14.12
CA VAL A 229 52.88 10.22 15.19
C VAL A 229 54.24 9.76 14.69
N ALA A 230 54.29 9.07 13.53
CA ALA A 230 55.55 8.63 12.92
C ALA A 230 56.45 9.81 12.55
N SER A 231 55.88 10.93 12.07
CA SER A 231 56.66 12.13 11.73
C SER A 231 57.26 12.79 13.00
N ILE A 232 56.49 12.90 14.08
CA ILE A 232 56.97 13.39 15.36
C ILE A 232 58.13 12.49 15.89
N GLN A 233 57.91 11.18 15.83
CA GLN A 233 58.90 10.20 16.27
C GLN A 233 60.21 10.37 15.53
N VAL A 234 60.19 10.44 14.19
CA VAL A 234 61.40 10.62 13.35
C VAL A 234 62.11 11.94 13.69
N CYS A 235 61.35 13.05 13.87
CA CYS A 235 61.95 14.31 14.25
C CYS A 235 62.65 14.25 15.63
N LEU A 236 61.99 13.62 16.62
CA LEU A 236 62.54 13.43 17.96
C LEU A 236 63.76 12.51 18.00
N GLU A 237 63.70 11.37 17.27
CA GLU A 237 64.85 10.45 17.14
C GLU A 237 66.07 11.15 16.49
N THR A 238 65.83 12.01 15.48
CA THR A 238 66.88 12.78 14.84
C THR A 238 67.49 13.78 15.81
N LEU A 239 66.69 14.47 16.65
CA LEU A 239 67.16 15.40 17.64
C LEU A 239 67.97 14.69 18.79
N LEU A 240 67.60 13.44 19.09
CA LEU A 240 68.23 12.63 20.16
C LEU A 240 69.43 11.81 19.69
N SER A 241 69.69 11.68 18.37
CA SER A 241 70.68 10.79 17.77
C SER A 241 72.15 11.18 18.04
N GLY A 242 72.38 12.31 18.73
CA GLY A 242 73.75 12.80 19.00
C GLY A 242 74.50 13.37 17.79
N ILE A 243 73.84 13.42 16.61
CA ILE A 243 74.38 14.05 15.40
C ILE A 243 74.49 15.56 15.62
N THR A 244 75.60 16.14 15.24
CA THR A 244 75.80 17.58 15.32
C THR A 244 74.92 18.27 14.29
N LEU A 245 73.78 18.82 14.75
CA LEU A 245 72.85 19.60 13.93
C LEU A 245 73.07 21.08 14.09
N THR A 246 72.87 21.85 13.02
CA THR A 246 72.85 23.32 13.13
C THR A 246 71.64 23.76 13.91
N GLU A 247 71.73 24.91 14.65
CA GLU A 247 70.60 25.42 15.41
C GLU A 247 69.35 25.66 14.51
N SER A 248 69.55 26.12 13.30
CA SER A 248 68.47 26.28 12.33
C SER A 248 67.78 24.93 12.03
N LYS A 249 68.51 23.84 11.93
CA LYS A 249 67.94 22.50 11.67
C LYS A 249 67.25 21.92 12.92
N LYS A 250 67.73 22.19 14.10
CA LYS A 250 67.06 21.83 15.34
C LYS A 250 65.72 22.55 15.44
N GLN A 251 65.73 23.88 15.18
CA GLN A 251 64.51 24.69 15.20
C GLN A 251 63.48 24.18 14.16
N GLU A 252 63.90 23.89 12.95
CA GLU A 252 63.04 23.30 11.91
C GLU A 252 62.37 21.99 12.38
N LEU A 253 63.15 21.10 13.03
CA LEU A 253 62.60 19.82 13.54
C LEU A 253 61.61 20.03 14.71
N ILE A 254 61.87 21.00 15.60
CA ILE A 254 60.96 21.33 16.67
C ILE A 254 59.65 21.94 16.12
N GLU A 255 59.72 22.82 15.16
CA GLU A 255 58.55 23.41 14.47
C GLU A 255 57.73 22.34 13.76
N ARG A 256 58.36 21.38 13.11
CA ARG A 256 57.70 20.21 12.50
C ARG A 256 56.97 19.35 13.56
N CYS A 257 57.63 19.07 14.68
CA CYS A 257 56.99 18.35 15.80
C CYS A 257 55.75 19.10 16.30
N TYR A 258 55.90 20.40 16.51
CA TYR A 258 54.79 21.24 16.96
C TYR A 258 53.60 21.23 15.96
N THR A 259 53.88 21.40 14.69
CA THR A 259 52.88 21.39 13.60
C THR A 259 52.14 20.04 13.53
N HIS A 260 52.88 18.92 13.66
CA HIS A 260 52.26 17.58 13.68
C HIS A 260 51.45 17.31 14.94
N ASN A 261 51.90 17.84 16.09
CA ASN A 261 51.16 17.72 17.36
C ASN A 261 49.85 18.52 17.32
N GLU A 262 49.86 19.74 16.78
CA GLU A 262 48.63 20.54 16.58
C GLU A 262 47.64 19.87 15.63
N ARG A 263 48.14 19.26 14.55
CA ARG A 263 47.33 18.47 13.66
C ARG A 263 46.69 17.26 14.35
N LEU A 264 47.42 16.57 15.20
CA LEU A 264 46.95 15.43 16.01
C LEU A 264 45.85 15.85 16.96
N ARG A 265 46.06 16.99 17.67
CA ARG A 265 45.08 17.58 18.59
C ARG A 265 43.74 17.88 17.84
N ARG A 266 43.81 18.59 16.71
CA ARG A 266 42.63 18.88 15.89
C ARG A 266 41.91 17.60 15.43
N LEU A 267 42.65 16.59 14.97
CA LEU A 267 42.06 15.31 14.55
C LEU A 267 41.31 14.62 15.70
N LEU A 268 41.87 14.61 16.92
CA LEU A 268 41.21 14.06 18.11
C LEU A 268 39.95 14.83 18.50
N GLU A 269 39.98 16.16 18.41
CA GLU A 269 38.83 17.03 18.66
C GLU A 269 37.72 16.75 17.63
N ASP A 270 38.05 16.69 16.34
CA ASP A 270 37.12 16.38 15.25
C ASP A 270 36.45 15.01 15.42
N VAL A 271 37.25 13.98 15.73
CA VAL A 271 36.76 12.62 16.00
C VAL A 271 35.81 12.58 17.19
N SER A 272 36.23 13.25 18.29
CA SER A 272 35.42 13.32 19.51
C SER A 272 34.09 14.01 19.25
N LEU A 273 34.08 15.08 18.44
CA LEU A 273 32.90 15.83 18.09
C LEU A 273 31.94 14.97 17.25
N ILE A 274 32.43 14.29 16.22
CA ILE A 274 31.63 13.41 15.38
C ILE A 274 31.03 12.26 16.21
N THR A 275 31.83 11.64 17.06
CA THR A 275 31.36 10.51 17.90
C THR A 275 30.26 10.97 18.86
N ARG A 276 30.43 12.14 19.51
CA ARG A 276 29.39 12.71 20.39
C ARG A 276 28.08 13.01 19.67
N ILE A 277 28.12 13.50 18.43
CA ILE A 277 26.92 13.75 17.62
C ILE A 277 26.24 12.43 17.23
N GLU A 278 27.01 11.38 16.92
CA GLU A 278 26.49 10.08 16.49
C GLU A 278 25.90 9.23 17.60
N ASP A 279 26.50 9.26 18.81
CA ASP A 279 26.02 8.48 19.97
C ASP A 279 24.68 8.97 20.53
N GLY A 280 24.13 10.04 19.95
CA GLY A 280 22.77 10.51 20.22
C GLY A 280 22.72 11.82 21.00
N SER A 281 21.81 12.64 20.59
CA SER A 281 21.59 14.04 20.98
C SER A 281 21.22 14.28 22.45
N ASN A 282 21.02 13.24 23.27
CA ASN A 282 20.53 13.39 24.65
C ASN A 282 21.61 13.90 25.64
N SER A 283 22.87 13.98 25.22
CA SER A 283 23.98 14.45 26.07
C SER A 283 24.55 15.82 25.67
N ILE A 284 23.98 16.44 24.61
CA ILE A 284 24.44 17.75 24.10
C ILE A 284 23.41 18.79 24.50
N ASP A 285 23.78 19.69 25.39
CA ASP A 285 22.92 20.77 25.86
C ASP A 285 22.65 21.76 24.72
N ARG A 286 21.44 22.29 24.71
CA ARG A 286 20.99 23.29 23.76
C ARG A 286 20.61 24.57 24.51
N GLU A 287 21.03 25.70 23.97
CA GLU A 287 20.79 27.01 24.51
C GLU A 287 20.49 27.99 23.41
N PRO A 288 19.91 29.16 23.68
CA PRO A 288 19.80 30.23 22.69
C PRO A 288 21.18 30.72 22.28
N VAL A 289 21.51 30.57 20.99
CA VAL A 289 22.78 31.01 20.39
C VAL A 289 22.51 32.14 19.42
N VAL A 290 23.21 33.25 19.61
CA VAL A 290 23.17 34.39 18.70
C VAL A 290 24.20 34.16 17.58
N ILE A 291 23.73 34.02 16.35
CA ILE A 291 24.60 33.72 15.21
C ILE A 291 25.56 34.88 14.94
N ASN A 292 25.11 36.10 15.14
CA ASN A 292 25.91 37.31 14.92
C ASN A 292 27.20 37.32 15.76
N ASP A 293 27.10 36.90 17.05
CA ASP A 293 28.26 36.84 17.95
C ASP A 293 29.34 35.89 17.42
N LEU A 294 28.92 34.73 16.85
CA LEU A 294 29.83 33.77 16.24
C LEU A 294 30.47 34.29 14.95
N LEU A 295 29.76 35.09 14.18
CA LEU A 295 30.30 35.74 12.98
C LEU A 295 31.31 36.83 13.35
N ASP A 296 31.05 37.59 14.42
CA ASP A 296 31.97 38.58 14.95
C ASP A 296 33.28 37.94 15.46
N GLU A 297 33.21 36.80 16.17
CA GLU A 297 34.40 36.01 16.57
C GLU A 297 35.26 35.62 15.36
N ILE A 298 34.62 35.17 14.24
CA ILE A 298 35.33 34.80 13.00
C ILE A 298 35.95 36.00 12.32
N ALA A 299 35.24 37.14 12.30
CA ALA A 299 35.75 38.38 11.75
C ALA A 299 37.01 38.84 12.52
N ASP A 300 37.00 38.72 13.83
CA ASP A 300 38.15 39.05 14.69
C ASP A 300 39.34 38.09 14.41
N GLU A 301 39.09 36.78 14.30
CA GLU A 301 40.12 35.79 13.95
C GLU A 301 40.78 36.11 12.59
N ILE A 302 40.00 36.47 11.56
CA ILE A 302 40.54 36.85 10.26
C ILE A 302 41.31 38.16 10.32
N SER A 303 40.87 39.13 11.14
CA SER A 303 41.49 40.45 11.28
C SER A 303 42.91 40.39 11.79
N ILE A 304 43.25 39.40 12.64
CA ILE A 304 44.56 39.21 13.25
C ILE A 304 45.56 38.55 12.29
N MET A 305 45.08 37.97 11.16
CA MET A 305 45.95 37.37 10.13
C MET A 305 46.92 38.35 9.53
N PRO A 306 48.12 37.93 9.09
CA PRO A 306 49.06 38.79 8.33
C PRO A 306 48.40 39.37 7.12
N GLU A 307 48.69 40.65 6.76
CA GLU A 307 48.03 41.37 5.62
C GLU A 307 48.04 40.58 4.31
N GLY A 308 49.12 39.83 4.02
CA GLY A 308 49.24 39.04 2.79
C GLY A 308 48.39 37.78 2.78
N GLU A 309 47.87 37.35 3.94
CA GLU A 309 47.07 36.11 4.12
C GLU A 309 45.61 36.40 4.51
N ARG A 310 45.29 37.67 4.80
CA ARG A 310 43.95 38.09 5.23
C ARG A 310 42.91 37.98 4.13
N PHE A 311 41.81 37.34 4.47
CA PHE A 311 40.61 37.30 3.62
C PHE A 311 39.73 38.54 3.88
N SER A 312 39.04 38.98 2.83
CA SER A 312 37.94 39.94 2.97
C SER A 312 36.69 39.19 3.39
N LEU A 313 36.03 39.65 4.45
CA LEU A 313 34.79 39.06 4.92
C LEU A 313 33.63 40.02 4.65
N ASP A 314 32.66 39.58 3.88
CA ASP A 314 31.45 40.35 3.55
C ASP A 314 30.24 39.64 4.22
N ILE A 315 29.73 40.27 5.28
CA ILE A 315 28.65 39.73 6.10
C ILE A 315 27.40 40.56 5.88
N ASP A 316 26.38 39.97 5.25
CA ASP A 316 25.07 40.55 5.06
C ASP A 316 24.05 39.89 6.01
N PHE A 317 24.05 40.37 7.26
CA PHE A 317 23.19 39.92 8.34
C PHE A 317 22.51 41.09 9.02
N ASP A 318 21.43 41.57 8.41
CA ASP A 318 20.68 42.77 8.86
C ASP A 318 19.94 42.57 10.20
N LYS A 319 19.83 41.36 10.72
CA LYS A 319 19.03 41.02 11.90
C LYS A 319 19.83 40.16 12.88
N HIS A 320 19.55 40.33 14.17
CA HIS A 320 19.99 39.39 15.19
C HIS A 320 19.24 38.08 15.07
N VAL A 321 19.93 37.00 14.66
CA VAL A 321 19.38 35.69 14.49
C VAL A 321 19.74 34.83 15.70
N VAL A 322 18.69 34.34 16.39
CA VAL A 322 18.84 33.43 17.56
C VAL A 322 18.33 32.06 17.18
N VAL A 323 19.17 31.04 17.42
CA VAL A 323 18.86 29.64 17.17
C VAL A 323 18.98 28.86 18.48
N ASN A 324 18.04 27.97 18.76
CA ASN A 324 18.16 27.06 19.91
C ASN A 324 19.04 25.87 19.54
N GLY A 325 20.27 25.90 20.01
CA GLY A 325 21.28 24.93 19.60
C GLY A 325 22.46 24.83 20.58
N ASN A 326 23.51 24.16 20.13
CA ASN A 326 24.77 24.08 20.85
C ASN A 326 25.77 25.07 20.23
N GLN A 327 26.26 26.04 21.02
CA GLN A 327 27.18 27.10 20.58
C GLN A 327 28.41 26.51 19.89
N SER A 328 29.04 25.50 20.49
CA SER A 328 30.26 24.89 19.94
C SER A 328 30.02 24.21 18.59
N LEU A 329 28.87 23.54 18.42
CA LEU A 329 28.53 22.89 17.16
C LEU A 329 28.19 23.92 16.07
N ILE A 330 27.42 24.95 16.39
CA ILE A 330 27.09 26.03 15.42
C ILE A 330 28.37 26.78 15.07
N GLY A 331 29.20 27.14 16.03
CA GLY A 331 30.50 27.79 15.79
C GLY A 331 31.40 26.93 14.90
N SER A 332 31.38 25.58 15.09
CA SER A 332 32.15 24.65 14.23
C SER A 332 31.71 24.68 12.76
N ILE A 333 30.43 24.98 12.46
CA ILE A 333 29.95 25.11 11.07
C ILE A 333 30.72 26.25 10.37
N PHE A 334 30.67 27.43 10.95
CA PHE A 334 31.28 28.61 10.35
C PHE A 334 32.81 28.50 10.34
N ARG A 335 33.43 28.01 11.42
CA ARG A 335 34.89 27.87 11.50
C ARG A 335 35.40 26.89 10.44
N ASN A 336 34.77 25.72 10.27
CA ASN A 336 35.17 24.75 9.25
C ASN A 336 34.97 25.25 7.82
N LEU A 337 33.90 25.98 7.54
CA LEU A 337 33.68 26.60 6.23
C LEU A 337 34.73 27.68 5.94
N THR A 338 35.02 28.51 6.90
CA THR A 338 36.05 29.59 6.81
C THR A 338 37.44 29.01 6.64
N GLU A 339 37.84 28.00 7.46
CA GLU A 339 39.15 27.35 7.29
C GLU A 339 39.29 26.66 5.92
N ASN A 340 38.21 26.08 5.39
CA ASN A 340 38.22 25.52 4.06
C ASN A 340 38.37 26.57 2.97
N ALA A 341 37.69 27.70 3.07
CA ALA A 341 37.84 28.80 2.14
C ALA A 341 39.27 29.33 2.14
N ILE A 342 39.83 29.62 3.32
CA ILE A 342 41.20 30.14 3.46
C ILE A 342 42.24 29.13 2.94
N SER A 343 42.09 27.84 3.26
CA SER A 343 43.11 26.85 2.96
C SER A 343 43.06 26.33 1.52
N TYR A 344 41.87 26.22 0.92
CA TYR A 344 41.67 25.44 -0.30
C TYR A 344 41.03 26.17 -1.46
N SER A 345 40.29 27.28 -1.25
CA SER A 345 39.55 27.95 -2.33
C SER A 345 40.48 28.56 -3.38
N GLY A 346 41.62 29.11 -2.93
CA GLY A 346 42.48 29.94 -3.76
C GLY A 346 41.94 31.34 -4.02
N GLY A 347 40.81 31.67 -3.40
CA GLY A 347 40.17 32.99 -3.43
C GLY A 347 40.71 33.94 -2.34
N ARG A 348 40.02 35.06 -2.14
CA ARG A 348 40.36 36.09 -1.15
C ARG A 348 39.15 36.65 -0.42
N THR A 349 37.93 36.31 -0.84
CA THR A 349 36.71 36.88 -0.28
C THR A 349 35.76 35.77 0.17
N ILE A 350 35.20 35.94 1.35
CA ILE A 350 34.15 35.08 1.92
C ILE A 350 32.89 35.94 2.05
N PHE A 351 31.77 35.44 1.55
CA PHE A 351 30.45 36.07 1.64
C PHE A 351 29.58 35.23 2.56
N ILE A 352 28.96 35.88 3.55
CA ILE A 352 28.00 35.20 4.45
C ILE A 352 26.70 35.99 4.45
N THR A 353 25.63 35.39 3.95
CA THR A 353 24.34 36.06 3.76
C THR A 353 23.22 35.34 4.48
N LEU A 354 22.34 36.07 5.14
CA LEU A 354 21.09 35.59 5.68
C LEU A 354 20.02 35.59 4.56
N ALA A 355 19.85 34.47 3.89
CA ALA A 355 18.93 34.37 2.74
C ALA A 355 17.45 34.31 3.15
N GLU A 356 17.15 33.76 4.32
CA GLU A 356 15.78 33.67 4.83
C GLU A 356 15.80 33.59 6.35
N ASP A 357 14.87 34.30 6.98
CA ASP A 357 14.66 34.24 8.43
C ASP A 357 13.16 34.25 8.74
N ASN A 358 12.67 33.13 9.26
CA ASN A 358 11.29 32.98 9.68
C ASN A 358 11.20 32.41 11.11
N ASP A 359 9.97 32.18 11.62
CA ASP A 359 9.75 31.71 12.99
C ASP A 359 10.25 30.28 13.25
N ASP A 360 10.40 29.45 12.22
CA ASP A 360 10.78 28.04 12.35
C ASP A 360 12.25 27.79 12.08
N GLN A 361 12.86 28.52 11.12
CA GLN A 361 14.24 28.31 10.70
C GLN A 361 14.87 29.59 10.12
N CYS A 362 16.19 29.62 10.12
CA CYS A 362 16.98 30.56 9.30
C CYS A 362 17.73 29.78 8.22
N ARG A 363 17.92 30.41 7.05
CA ARG A 363 18.71 29.91 5.92
C ARG A 363 19.91 30.83 5.71
N ILE A 364 21.07 30.21 5.75
CA ILE A 364 22.34 30.93 5.64
C ILE A 364 23.07 30.43 4.39
N VAL A 365 23.64 31.34 3.67
CA VAL A 365 24.47 31.08 2.50
C VAL A 365 25.89 31.49 2.83
N PHE A 366 26.84 30.61 2.67
CA PHE A 366 28.28 30.83 2.82
C PHE A 366 28.94 30.59 1.46
N GLU A 367 29.67 31.56 0.96
CA GLU A 367 30.31 31.50 -0.37
C GLU A 367 31.78 31.93 -0.29
N ASP A 368 32.61 31.34 -1.14
CA ASP A 368 33.96 31.81 -1.41
C ASP A 368 34.10 32.23 -2.91
N ASP A 369 35.10 33.05 -3.22
CA ASP A 369 35.41 33.52 -4.58
C ASP A 369 36.54 32.73 -5.23
N GLY A 370 36.76 31.46 -4.79
CA GLY A 370 37.85 30.63 -5.28
C GLY A 370 37.56 29.95 -6.62
N GLN A 371 38.27 28.84 -6.87
CA GLN A 371 38.18 28.12 -8.14
C GLN A 371 37.04 27.10 -8.20
N GLY A 372 36.41 26.79 -7.04
CA GLY A 372 35.41 25.72 -6.94
C GLY A 372 36.02 24.30 -7.06
N VAL A 373 35.17 23.30 -7.36
CA VAL A 373 35.59 21.89 -7.53
C VAL A 373 34.90 21.26 -8.75
N ASP A 374 35.41 20.14 -9.24
CA ASP A 374 34.77 19.38 -10.29
C ASP A 374 33.37 18.92 -9.83
N LYS A 375 32.40 18.91 -10.76
CA LYS A 375 31.00 18.57 -10.46
C LYS A 375 30.86 17.16 -9.85
N ASP A 376 31.70 16.22 -10.26
CA ASP A 376 31.70 14.83 -9.76
C ASP A 376 32.19 14.75 -8.31
N CYS A 377 32.90 15.78 -7.80
CA CYS A 377 33.37 15.85 -6.43
C CYS A 377 32.30 16.42 -5.47
N LEU A 378 31.37 17.27 -5.95
CA LEU A 378 30.38 17.96 -5.12
C LEU A 378 29.58 17.03 -4.21
N PRO A 379 29.01 15.90 -4.68
CA PRO A 379 28.22 15.00 -3.83
C PRO A 379 29.03 14.37 -2.69
N ARG A 380 30.35 14.30 -2.87
CA ARG A 380 31.27 13.60 -1.98
C ARG A 380 31.97 14.54 -0.97
N LEU A 381 31.82 15.85 -1.10
CA LEU A 381 32.52 16.81 -0.23
C LEU A 381 32.20 16.64 1.26
N PHE A 382 31.00 16.13 1.58
CA PHE A 382 30.58 15.84 2.96
C PHE A 382 30.90 14.43 3.45
N GLU A 383 31.54 13.58 2.59
CA GLU A 383 32.01 12.26 3.01
C GLU A 383 33.22 12.43 3.99
N ARG A 384 33.27 11.62 5.03
CA ARG A 384 34.35 11.64 6.01
C ARG A 384 35.67 11.25 5.36
N PHE A 385 36.76 11.97 5.65
CA PHE A 385 38.09 11.77 5.10
C PHE A 385 38.19 11.95 3.56
N TYR A 386 37.11 12.43 2.93
CA TYR A 386 37.15 12.72 1.51
C TYR A 386 37.96 13.98 1.24
N ARG A 387 38.75 13.96 0.18
CA ARG A 387 39.61 15.06 -0.26
C ARG A 387 39.69 15.06 -1.76
N VAL A 388 39.51 16.21 -2.38
CA VAL A 388 39.58 16.38 -3.84
C VAL A 388 41.01 16.08 -4.33
N ASP A 389 42.02 16.58 -3.59
CA ASP A 389 43.45 16.40 -3.96
C ASP A 389 44.24 15.86 -2.74
N LYS A 390 44.62 14.59 -2.77
CA LYS A 390 45.32 13.91 -1.66
C LYS A 390 46.74 14.42 -1.43
N GLY A 391 47.39 15.00 -2.42
CA GLY A 391 48.78 15.48 -2.34
C GLY A 391 48.86 16.90 -1.71
N ARG A 392 48.14 17.84 -2.25
CA ARG A 392 48.15 19.26 -1.88
C ARG A 392 47.54 19.54 -0.51
N SER A 393 46.54 18.76 -0.14
CA SER A 393 45.83 18.92 1.13
C SER A 393 46.57 18.32 2.32
N ARG A 394 47.54 17.38 2.11
CA ARG A 394 48.38 16.87 3.19
C ARG A 394 49.39 17.91 3.69
N SER A 395 49.94 18.74 2.80
CA SER A 395 50.85 19.81 3.17
C SER A 395 50.21 20.96 3.93
N LYS A 396 48.88 21.16 3.71
CA LYS A 396 48.09 22.22 4.40
C LYS A 396 47.37 21.76 5.66
N GLY A 397 47.62 20.54 6.14
CA GLY A 397 47.21 20.06 7.48
C GLY A 397 45.74 19.63 7.64
N GLY A 398 44.91 19.61 6.62
CA GLY A 398 43.50 19.28 6.74
C GLY A 398 43.24 17.82 7.17
N THR A 399 42.22 17.58 7.99
CA THR A 399 41.82 16.25 8.50
C THR A 399 40.89 15.51 7.53
N GLY A 400 40.20 16.22 6.66
CA GLY A 400 39.14 15.69 5.81
C GLY A 400 37.83 15.38 6.58
N LEU A 401 37.72 15.87 7.80
CA LEU A 401 36.54 15.73 8.65
C LEU A 401 35.70 17.02 8.71
N GLY A 402 36.29 18.19 8.44
CA GLY A 402 35.64 19.48 8.64
C GLY A 402 34.27 19.62 7.98
N LEU A 403 34.14 19.30 6.66
CA LEU A 403 32.86 19.38 5.98
C LEU A 403 31.87 18.29 6.45
N ALA A 404 32.33 17.12 6.88
CA ALA A 404 31.49 16.14 7.51
C ALA A 404 30.94 16.63 8.86
N ILE A 405 31.77 17.34 9.65
CA ILE A 405 31.35 18.01 10.89
C ILE A 405 30.27 19.04 10.59
N VAL A 406 30.48 19.88 9.58
CA VAL A 406 29.48 20.88 9.14
C VAL A 406 28.14 20.21 8.87
N LYS A 407 28.12 19.14 8.06
CA LYS A 407 26.91 18.38 7.75
C LYS A 407 26.24 17.82 9.00
N HIS A 408 26.99 17.16 9.86
CA HIS A 408 26.46 16.57 11.10
C HIS A 408 25.94 17.63 12.07
N ALA A 409 26.63 18.74 12.23
CA ALA A 409 26.19 19.86 13.05
C ALA A 409 24.88 20.49 12.54
N VAL A 410 24.75 20.70 11.24
CA VAL A 410 23.51 21.19 10.62
C VAL A 410 22.36 20.21 10.84
N LEU A 411 22.58 18.91 10.60
CA LEU A 411 21.58 17.86 10.80
C LEU A 411 21.16 17.74 12.28
N PHE A 412 22.12 17.89 13.22
CA PHE A 412 21.83 17.91 14.66
C PHE A 412 20.86 19.04 15.04
N HIS A 413 20.95 20.19 14.37
CA HIS A 413 20.04 21.33 14.53
C HIS A 413 18.78 21.23 13.67
N GLY A 414 18.47 20.04 13.11
CA GLY A 414 17.28 19.75 12.32
C GLY A 414 17.23 20.48 10.97
N GLY A 415 18.37 20.98 10.52
CA GLY A 415 18.52 21.67 9.25
C GLY A 415 18.91 20.76 8.09
N THR A 416 19.11 21.39 6.93
CA THR A 416 19.61 20.76 5.69
C THR A 416 20.80 21.54 5.18
N ILE A 417 21.72 20.88 4.45
CA ILE A 417 22.87 21.52 3.82
C ILE A 417 23.06 21.01 2.41
N SER A 418 23.44 21.92 1.51
CA SER A 418 23.82 21.63 0.13
C SER A 418 25.06 22.44 -0.27
N VAL A 419 25.75 21.98 -1.32
CA VAL A 419 26.92 22.66 -1.89
C VAL A 419 26.83 22.69 -3.41
N THR A 420 27.19 23.80 -4.00
CA THR A 420 27.24 24.01 -5.45
C THR A 420 28.44 24.88 -5.81
N ASN A 421 28.88 24.80 -7.07
CA ASN A 421 29.84 25.81 -7.59
C ASN A 421 29.09 27.09 -7.88
N ARG A 422 29.70 28.26 -7.55
CA ARG A 422 29.21 29.57 -7.97
C ARG A 422 29.44 29.78 -9.48
N GLN A 423 28.56 30.53 -10.11
CA GLN A 423 28.71 30.89 -11.54
C GLN A 423 29.94 31.77 -11.80
N THR A 424 30.33 32.56 -10.81
CA THR A 424 31.50 33.47 -10.87
C THR A 424 32.80 32.85 -10.38
N GLY A 425 32.77 31.57 -10.02
CA GLY A 425 33.87 30.83 -9.39
C GLY A 425 33.69 30.74 -7.88
N GLY A 426 34.25 29.67 -7.27
CA GLY A 426 34.14 29.39 -5.85
C GLY A 426 33.03 28.37 -5.52
N LEU A 427 32.92 28.04 -4.24
CA LEU A 427 31.88 27.22 -3.69
C LEU A 427 30.80 28.04 -3.01
N ARG A 428 29.57 27.51 -3.08
CA ARG A 428 28.38 28.03 -2.37
C ARG A 428 27.82 26.93 -1.51
N PHE A 429 27.87 27.09 -0.21
CA PHE A 429 27.20 26.27 0.79
C PHE A 429 25.91 26.96 1.22
N GLU A 430 24.80 26.26 1.17
CA GLU A 430 23.50 26.73 1.63
C GLU A 430 22.97 25.77 2.68
N PHE A 431 22.68 26.28 3.88
CA PHE A 431 22.22 25.46 4.98
C PHE A 431 21.14 26.16 5.81
N THR A 432 20.34 25.36 6.49
CA THR A 432 19.28 25.85 7.38
C THR A 432 19.55 25.42 8.81
N LEU A 433 19.12 26.22 9.78
CA LEU A 433 19.12 25.88 11.20
C LEU A 433 17.71 26.13 11.74
N LYS A 434 17.16 25.16 12.49
CA LYS A 434 15.84 25.32 13.12
C LYS A 434 15.96 26.19 14.37
N LYS A 435 15.06 27.18 14.50
CA LYS A 435 14.99 28.06 15.68
C LYS A 435 14.32 27.39 16.87
N LYS A 436 13.32 26.54 16.59
CA LYS A 436 12.62 25.72 17.58
C LYS A 436 12.75 24.27 17.16
N ILE A 437 13.38 23.44 17.99
CA ILE A 437 13.41 21.99 17.80
C ILE A 437 12.39 21.40 18.78
N ILE A 438 11.37 20.75 18.22
CA ILE A 438 10.27 20.08 18.95
C ILE A 438 10.81 18.82 19.63
#